data_07fea38e62f4ae979c0d548447674ed7
#
_entry.id   07fea38e62f4ae979c0d548447674ed7
#
_cell.length_a   1.000
_cell.length_b   1.000
_cell.length_c   1.000
_cell.angle_alpha   90.00
_cell.angle_beta   90.00
_cell.angle_gamma   90.00
#
_symmetry.space_group_name_H-M   'P 1'
#
loop_
_entity.id
_entity.type
_entity.pdbx_description
1 polymer ?
#
loop_
_entity_poly.entity_id
_entity_poly.type
_entity_poly.pdbx_seq_one_letter_code
_entity_poly.pdbx_strand_id
1 'polypeptide(L)'
;MQVLEYLPFILKVVNVKINKGFASGSGLGSSSASSAAAAFAFNELLDKPYKKEELVAFAAEGERIASGSAHFDNVAPAILGGMVLVHDKDFVRLPLPENLYVVSLFLNIKINTSDARSILKNSVPLNILSKQVANMGAFVASLYQKDIVMFSRSLNDFAIEPIRKLLIPGFDEMKQQALQNNALTFGISGSGPSVFAIAQNKEDALNINSCLQKICHDNGIQTQSYVELLNNHKGACITNYCD
;
A
#
# COMPACT_ATOMS: atom_id res chain seq x y z
N MET A 1 18.15 -6.70 18.10
CA MET A 1 19.44 -6.68 18.81
C MET A 1 20.59 -7.33 18.02
N GLN A 2 20.32 -8.14 17.00
CA GLN A 2 21.36 -8.76 16.15
C GLN A 2 22.04 -7.83 15.12
N VAL A 3 21.43 -6.69 14.77
CA VAL A 3 22.00 -5.74 13.77
C VAL A 3 23.22 -4.98 14.31
N LEU A 4 23.35 -4.86 15.65
CA LEU A 4 24.46 -4.11 16.25
C LEU A 4 25.77 -4.91 16.35
N GLU A 5 25.74 -6.23 16.24
CA GLU A 5 26.94 -7.09 16.33
C GLU A 5 27.81 -7.08 15.06
N TYR A 6 27.26 -6.64 13.94
CA TYR A 6 27.95 -6.58 12.64
C TYR A 6 28.43 -5.20 12.24
N LEU A 7 28.24 -4.16 13.10
CA LEU A 7 28.72 -2.80 12.79
C LEU A 7 30.21 -2.67 13.16
N PRO A 8 31.11 -2.58 12.21
CA PRO A 8 32.49 -2.23 12.53
C PRO A 8 32.53 -0.81 13.07
N PHE A 9 32.83 -0.65 14.30
CA PHE A 9 33.37 0.45 15.13
C PHE A 9 33.13 1.94 14.76
N ILE A 10 32.40 2.35 13.72
CA ILE A 10 32.49 3.73 13.18
C ILE A 10 31.28 4.61 13.50
N LEU A 11 30.08 4.07 13.72
CA LEU A 11 28.90 4.90 13.99
C LEU A 11 28.51 4.82 15.47
N LYS A 12 29.05 5.70 16.31
CA LYS A 12 28.68 5.79 17.72
C LYS A 12 27.34 6.47 17.97
N VAL A 13 26.93 7.40 17.12
CA VAL A 13 25.65 8.13 17.21
C VAL A 13 25.22 8.57 15.82
N VAL A 14 23.95 8.32 15.48
CA VAL A 14 23.31 8.78 14.24
C VAL A 14 22.08 9.59 14.58
N ASN A 15 21.98 10.80 14.05
CA ASN A 15 20.77 11.60 14.13
C ASN A 15 19.90 11.33 12.90
N VAL A 16 18.68 10.84 13.12
CA VAL A 16 17.72 10.56 12.04
C VAL A 16 16.55 11.53 12.15
N LYS A 17 16.28 12.27 11.07
CA LYS A 17 15.09 13.10 10.92
C LYS A 17 14.17 12.45 9.89
N ILE A 18 12.95 12.12 10.29
CA ILE A 18 11.96 11.51 9.41
C ILE A 18 10.88 12.54 9.06
N ASN A 19 10.74 12.86 7.78
CA ASN A 19 9.63 13.65 7.26
C ASN A 19 8.62 12.70 6.62
N LYS A 20 7.38 12.69 7.12
CA LYS A 20 6.32 11.80 6.62
C LYS A 20 5.40 12.54 5.65
N GLY A 21 5.22 12.00 4.45
CA GLY A 21 4.29 12.53 3.45
C GLY A 21 2.82 12.23 3.77
N PHE A 22 2.55 11.23 4.64
CA PHE A 22 1.18 10.84 5.03
C PHE A 22 1.15 10.35 6.48
N ALA A 23 -0.03 10.44 7.10
CA ALA A 23 -0.22 10.17 8.52
C ALA A 23 0.00 8.70 8.89
N SER A 24 0.43 8.46 10.14
CA SER A 24 0.41 7.13 10.73
C SER A 24 -1.03 6.64 10.89
N GLY A 25 -1.26 5.33 10.70
CA GLY A 25 -2.60 4.75 10.79
C GLY A 25 -3.50 5.05 9.58
N SER A 26 -2.93 5.63 8.52
CA SER A 26 -3.69 5.93 7.29
C SER A 26 -4.09 4.70 6.46
N GLY A 27 -3.49 3.54 6.67
CA GLY A 27 -3.63 2.39 5.76
C GLY A 27 -2.74 2.47 4.51
N LEU A 28 -1.87 3.49 4.42
CA LEU A 28 -0.94 3.70 3.30
C LEU A 28 0.49 3.21 3.59
N GLY A 29 0.69 2.43 4.65
CA GLY A 29 2.00 1.86 4.98
C GLY A 29 3.00 2.87 5.58
N SER A 30 2.54 3.86 6.37
CA SER A 30 3.41 4.93 6.92
C SER A 30 4.54 4.42 7.82
N SER A 31 4.31 3.39 8.64
CA SER A 31 5.34 2.77 9.48
C SER A 31 6.35 2.00 8.63
N SER A 32 5.86 1.21 7.68
CA SER A 32 6.69 0.45 6.75
C SER A 32 7.57 1.35 5.88
N ALA A 33 7.04 2.49 5.42
CA ALA A 33 7.82 3.48 4.68
C ALA A 33 8.96 4.07 5.54
N SER A 34 8.71 4.33 6.84
CA SER A 34 9.75 4.83 7.76
C SER A 34 10.81 3.78 8.02
N SER A 35 10.41 2.51 8.23
CA SER A 35 11.34 1.39 8.43
C SER A 35 12.17 1.12 7.19
N ALA A 36 11.55 1.16 6.01
CA ALA A 36 12.23 1.01 4.72
C ALA A 36 13.26 2.13 4.49
N ALA A 37 12.87 3.38 4.74
CA ALA A 37 13.77 4.53 4.59
C ALA A 37 14.96 4.44 5.55
N ALA A 38 14.73 4.03 6.80
CA ALA A 38 15.81 3.85 7.77
C ALA A 38 16.77 2.73 7.34
N ALA A 39 16.27 1.54 7.00
CA ALA A 39 17.09 0.42 6.55
C ALA A 39 17.91 0.80 5.31
N PHE A 40 17.31 1.48 4.34
CA PHE A 40 17.98 1.94 3.14
C PHE A 40 19.05 2.98 3.45
N ALA A 41 18.76 4.01 4.25
CA ALA A 41 19.71 5.06 4.62
C ALA A 41 20.92 4.51 5.39
N PHE A 42 20.70 3.58 6.32
CA PHE A 42 21.81 2.93 7.03
C PHE A 42 22.67 2.09 6.10
N ASN A 43 22.08 1.37 5.14
CA ASN A 43 22.85 0.63 4.15
C ASN A 43 23.72 1.55 3.29
N GLU A 44 23.19 2.72 2.89
CA GLU A 44 23.97 3.73 2.16
C GLU A 44 25.14 4.26 3.01
N LEU A 45 24.93 4.54 4.30
CA LEU A 45 25.97 5.00 5.23
C LEU A 45 27.08 3.96 5.47
N LEU A 46 26.80 2.69 5.26
CA LEU A 46 27.72 1.57 5.41
C LEU A 46 28.37 1.15 4.08
N ASP A 47 28.35 2.00 3.05
CA ASP A 47 28.87 1.69 1.72
C ASP A 47 28.16 0.49 1.03
N LYS A 48 26.88 0.31 1.31
CA LYS A 48 25.96 -0.66 0.64
C LYS A 48 26.36 -2.14 0.77
N PRO A 49 26.63 -2.64 1.98
CA PRO A 49 27.02 -4.04 2.17
C PRO A 49 25.92 -5.03 1.79
N TYR A 50 24.66 -4.59 1.72
CA TYR A 50 23.48 -5.43 1.44
C TYR A 50 22.77 -5.03 0.15
N LYS A 51 22.20 -6.02 -0.55
CA LYS A 51 21.29 -5.78 -1.68
C LYS A 51 19.92 -5.29 -1.19
N LYS A 52 19.15 -4.64 -2.06
CA LYS A 52 17.82 -4.13 -1.70
C LYS A 52 16.89 -5.21 -1.16
N GLU A 53 16.94 -6.41 -1.73
CA GLU A 53 16.13 -7.54 -1.30
C GLU A 53 16.41 -7.96 0.14
N GLU A 54 17.68 -7.89 0.56
CA GLU A 54 18.09 -8.21 1.93
C GLU A 54 17.63 -7.13 2.93
N LEU A 55 17.53 -5.86 2.48
CA LEU A 55 17.04 -4.75 3.31
C LEU A 55 15.56 -4.93 3.70
N VAL A 56 14.80 -5.68 2.92
CA VAL A 56 13.38 -5.96 3.23
C VAL A 56 13.26 -6.65 4.59
N ALA A 57 14.15 -7.60 4.89
CA ALA A 57 14.15 -8.30 6.18
C ALA A 57 14.46 -7.36 7.35
N PHE A 58 15.46 -6.47 7.20
CA PHE A 58 15.80 -5.48 8.24
C PHE A 58 14.68 -4.47 8.48
N ALA A 59 14.07 -3.97 7.41
CA ALA A 59 12.95 -3.05 7.51
C ALA A 59 11.69 -3.71 8.11
N ALA A 60 11.46 -5.00 7.83
CA ALA A 60 10.36 -5.77 8.42
C ALA A 60 10.52 -5.93 9.94
N GLU A 61 11.76 -6.05 10.46
CA GLU A 61 11.99 -6.03 11.91
C GLU A 61 11.65 -4.67 12.54
N GLY A 62 11.97 -3.56 11.85
CA GLY A 62 11.54 -2.23 12.27
C GLY A 62 10.01 -2.09 12.29
N GLU A 63 9.33 -2.63 11.29
CA GLU A 63 7.86 -2.66 11.21
C GLU A 63 7.27 -3.51 12.34
N ARG A 64 7.87 -4.65 12.69
CA ARG A 64 7.44 -5.51 13.81
C ARG A 64 7.45 -4.76 15.15
N ILE A 65 8.44 -3.90 15.37
CA ILE A 65 8.52 -3.07 16.59
C ILE A 65 7.39 -2.03 16.60
N ALA A 66 7.07 -1.42 15.45
CA ALA A 66 6.08 -0.35 15.35
C ALA A 66 4.63 -0.85 15.36
N SER A 67 4.35 -2.00 14.71
CA SER A 67 2.98 -2.52 14.49
C SER A 67 2.69 -3.85 15.17
N GLY A 68 3.68 -4.46 15.82
CA GLY A 68 3.59 -5.77 16.49
C GLY A 68 3.75 -6.98 15.57
N SER A 69 3.84 -6.78 14.25
CA SER A 69 4.06 -7.85 13.26
C SER A 69 4.86 -7.34 12.06
N ALA A 70 5.63 -8.24 11.44
CA ALA A 70 6.39 -7.93 10.24
C ALA A 70 5.45 -7.97 9.02
N HIS A 71 5.18 -6.81 8.43
CA HIS A 71 4.33 -6.67 7.25
C HIS A 71 5.19 -6.54 5.99
N PHE A 72 5.63 -7.66 5.45
CA PHE A 72 6.45 -7.70 4.23
C PHE A 72 5.75 -7.12 3.01
N ASP A 73 4.43 -7.26 2.94
CA ASP A 73 3.56 -6.73 1.87
C ASP A 73 3.60 -5.20 1.73
N ASN A 74 3.90 -4.48 2.81
CA ASN A 74 4.11 -3.03 2.78
C ASN A 74 5.59 -2.64 2.65
N VAL A 75 6.47 -3.37 3.33
CA VAL A 75 7.90 -3.06 3.37
C VAL A 75 8.59 -3.39 2.05
N ALA A 76 8.26 -4.53 1.42
CA ALA A 76 8.90 -4.93 0.17
C ALA A 76 8.67 -3.92 -0.97
N PRO A 77 7.45 -3.46 -1.27
CA PRO A 77 7.26 -2.45 -2.30
C PRO A 77 7.86 -1.08 -1.92
N ALA A 78 7.94 -0.73 -0.64
CA ALA A 78 8.59 0.50 -0.21
C ALA A 78 10.11 0.51 -0.51
N ILE A 79 10.78 -0.63 -0.38
CA ILE A 79 12.21 -0.77 -0.68
C ILE A 79 12.46 -1.04 -2.17
N LEU A 80 11.73 -2.01 -2.75
CA LEU A 80 12.00 -2.52 -4.10
C LEU A 80 11.35 -1.64 -5.17
N GLY A 81 10.26 -0.98 -4.83
CA GLY A 81 9.42 -0.21 -5.76
C GLY A 81 8.48 -1.08 -6.60
N GLY A 82 7.53 -0.41 -7.25
CA GLY A 82 6.54 -1.07 -8.09
C GLY A 82 5.53 -1.91 -7.31
N MET A 83 4.95 -2.90 -7.98
CA MET A 83 4.04 -3.87 -7.39
C MET A 83 4.82 -5.15 -7.04
N VAL A 84 4.71 -5.60 -5.80
CA VAL A 84 5.47 -6.76 -5.31
C VAL A 84 4.50 -7.81 -4.77
N LEU A 85 4.58 -9.01 -5.32
CA LEU A 85 3.96 -10.20 -4.74
C LEU A 85 4.92 -10.78 -3.69
N VAL A 86 4.44 -10.90 -2.48
CA VAL A 86 5.18 -11.50 -1.37
C VAL A 86 4.71 -12.94 -1.16
N HIS A 87 5.63 -13.87 -1.26
CA HIS A 87 5.41 -15.28 -0.95
C HIS A 87 6.49 -15.73 0.03
N ASP A 88 6.13 -15.88 1.27
CA ASP A 88 7.05 -16.12 2.41
C ASP A 88 8.18 -15.06 2.44
N LYS A 89 9.38 -15.43 2.01
CA LYS A 89 10.57 -14.55 1.93
C LYS A 89 10.96 -14.25 0.48
N ASP A 90 10.16 -14.65 -0.47
CA ASP A 90 10.36 -14.38 -1.90
C ASP A 90 9.59 -13.11 -2.29
N PHE A 91 10.25 -12.22 -2.98
CA PHE A 91 9.70 -10.94 -3.44
C PHE A 91 9.69 -10.90 -4.96
N VAL A 92 8.52 -11.09 -5.56
CA VAL A 92 8.35 -11.12 -7.01
C VAL A 92 7.81 -9.78 -7.48
N ARG A 93 8.62 -9.02 -8.24
CA ARG A 93 8.13 -7.79 -8.87
C ARG A 93 7.23 -8.14 -10.04
N LEU A 94 6.00 -7.64 -9.99
CA LEU A 94 5.03 -7.82 -11.04
C LEU A 94 5.11 -6.69 -12.07
N PRO A 95 4.91 -6.98 -13.37
CA PRO A 95 4.82 -5.95 -14.39
C PRO A 95 3.60 -5.06 -14.13
N LEU A 96 3.74 -3.75 -14.31
CA LEU A 96 2.63 -2.81 -14.20
C LEU A 96 2.20 -2.37 -15.60
N PRO A 97 0.88 -2.27 -15.85
CA PRO A 97 0.39 -1.62 -17.06
C PRO A 97 0.83 -0.16 -17.12
N GLU A 98 1.14 0.32 -18.31
CA GLU A 98 1.50 1.71 -18.54
C GLU A 98 0.28 2.62 -18.42
N ASN A 99 0.52 3.89 -18.08
CA ASN A 99 -0.48 4.96 -18.06
C ASN A 99 -1.67 4.75 -17.12
N LEU A 100 -1.54 3.92 -16.09
CA LEU A 100 -2.53 3.83 -15.02
C LEU A 100 -2.25 4.88 -13.93
N TYR A 101 -3.32 5.48 -13.44
CA TYR A 101 -3.29 6.42 -12.32
C TYR A 101 -3.95 5.80 -11.10
N VAL A 102 -3.34 5.97 -9.94
CA VAL A 102 -3.93 5.63 -8.65
C VAL A 102 -4.41 6.90 -7.96
N VAL A 103 -5.65 6.86 -7.51
CA VAL A 103 -6.23 7.84 -6.60
C VAL A 103 -6.22 7.21 -5.23
N SER A 104 -5.51 7.79 -4.28
CA SER A 104 -5.52 7.36 -2.88
C SER A 104 -6.17 8.43 -2.03
N LEU A 105 -7.19 8.07 -1.26
CA LEU A 105 -7.91 8.98 -0.40
C LEU A 105 -7.82 8.50 1.05
N PHE A 106 -7.13 9.26 1.88
CA PHE A 106 -7.12 9.06 3.34
C PHE A 106 -8.31 9.77 3.96
N LEU A 107 -9.13 9.02 4.68
CA LEU A 107 -10.23 9.54 5.47
C LEU A 107 -9.74 9.77 6.90
N ASN A 108 -9.84 11.00 7.40
CA ASN A 108 -9.46 11.33 8.78
C ASN A 108 -10.56 10.87 9.75
N ILE A 109 -10.77 9.57 9.82
CA ILE A 109 -11.68 8.91 10.75
C ILE A 109 -10.88 8.02 11.69
N LYS A 110 -11.31 7.93 12.94
CA LYS A 110 -10.66 7.07 13.93
C LYS A 110 -11.27 5.67 13.85
N ILE A 111 -10.56 4.75 13.22
CA ILE A 111 -10.88 3.33 13.30
C ILE A 111 -9.96 2.70 14.35
N ASN A 112 -10.53 2.12 15.40
CA ASN A 112 -9.74 1.36 16.35
C ASN A 112 -9.20 0.09 15.66
N THR A 113 -7.90 -0.11 15.70
CA THR A 113 -7.26 -1.30 15.10
C THR A 113 -7.75 -2.61 15.72
N SER A 114 -8.12 -2.59 17.00
CA SER A 114 -8.80 -3.71 17.67
C SER A 114 -10.14 -4.05 17.01
N ASP A 115 -10.96 -3.03 16.72
CA ASP A 115 -12.27 -3.22 16.11
C ASP A 115 -12.14 -3.72 14.65
N ALA A 116 -11.19 -3.13 13.90
CA ALA A 116 -10.90 -3.56 12.54
C ALA A 116 -10.38 -5.01 12.44
N ARG A 117 -9.77 -5.53 13.50
CA ARG A 117 -9.37 -6.95 13.58
C ARG A 117 -10.48 -7.83 14.12
N SER A 118 -11.24 -7.38 15.12
CA SER A 118 -12.28 -8.17 15.80
C SER A 118 -13.48 -8.47 14.89
N ILE A 119 -13.78 -7.62 13.91
CA ILE A 119 -14.88 -7.87 12.97
C ILE A 119 -14.54 -8.94 11.92
N LEU A 120 -13.23 -9.23 11.72
CA LEU A 120 -12.81 -10.25 10.76
C LEU A 120 -13.06 -11.64 11.35
N LYS A 121 -13.71 -12.49 10.57
CA LYS A 121 -13.94 -13.89 10.95
C LYS A 121 -12.65 -14.70 10.80
N ASN A 122 -12.43 -15.66 11.69
CA ASN A 122 -11.29 -16.57 11.64
C ASN A 122 -11.43 -17.65 10.54
N SER A 123 -12.53 -17.66 9.80
CA SER A 123 -12.80 -18.64 8.74
C SER A 123 -13.51 -17.97 7.57
N VAL A 124 -13.21 -18.43 6.37
CA VAL A 124 -13.82 -17.98 5.12
C VAL A 124 -14.52 -19.19 4.48
N PRO A 125 -15.78 -19.07 4.01
CA PRO A 125 -16.45 -20.13 3.29
C PRO A 125 -15.65 -20.60 2.06
N LEU A 126 -15.61 -21.90 1.81
CA LEU A 126 -14.78 -22.51 0.75
C LEU A 126 -15.08 -21.92 -0.63
N ASN A 127 -16.32 -21.60 -0.95
CA ASN A 127 -16.70 -20.97 -2.21
C ASN A 127 -16.13 -19.54 -2.35
N ILE A 128 -16.05 -18.80 -1.26
CA ILE A 128 -15.43 -17.45 -1.25
C ILE A 128 -13.92 -17.57 -1.38
N LEU A 129 -13.31 -18.51 -0.66
CA LEU A 129 -11.86 -18.79 -0.78
C LEU A 129 -11.48 -19.16 -2.21
N SER A 130 -12.20 -20.12 -2.83
CA SER A 130 -11.98 -20.52 -4.22
C SER A 130 -12.08 -19.33 -5.18
N LYS A 131 -13.07 -18.46 -4.99
CA LYS A 131 -13.26 -17.27 -5.82
C LYS A 131 -12.12 -16.26 -5.62
N GLN A 132 -11.67 -16.06 -4.40
CA GLN A 132 -10.56 -15.14 -4.08
C GLN A 132 -9.24 -15.63 -4.66
N VAL A 133 -8.95 -16.94 -4.56
CA VAL A 133 -7.74 -17.54 -5.13
C VAL A 133 -7.76 -17.46 -6.68
N ALA A 134 -8.90 -17.75 -7.31
CA ALA A 134 -9.06 -17.61 -8.76
C ALA A 134 -8.86 -16.15 -9.22
N ASN A 135 -9.37 -15.20 -8.45
CA ASN A 135 -9.19 -13.77 -8.71
C ASN A 135 -7.72 -13.34 -8.63
N MET A 136 -6.98 -13.82 -7.60
CA MET A 136 -5.55 -13.53 -7.49
C MET A 136 -4.76 -14.11 -8.66
N GLY A 137 -5.07 -15.35 -9.08
CA GLY A 137 -4.48 -15.96 -10.28
C GLY A 137 -4.77 -15.14 -11.54
N ALA A 138 -6.03 -14.73 -11.73
CA ALA A 138 -6.43 -13.89 -12.86
C ALA A 138 -5.75 -12.53 -12.85
N PHE A 139 -5.61 -11.90 -11.67
CA PHE A 139 -4.90 -10.65 -11.50
C PHE A 139 -3.44 -10.76 -11.97
N VAL A 140 -2.70 -11.75 -11.46
CA VAL A 140 -1.30 -11.96 -11.86
C VAL A 140 -1.20 -12.25 -13.36
N ALA A 141 -2.06 -13.13 -13.89
CA ALA A 141 -2.08 -13.46 -15.32
C ALA A 141 -2.35 -12.23 -16.19
N SER A 142 -3.29 -11.36 -15.78
CA SER A 142 -3.65 -10.14 -16.51
C SER A 142 -2.48 -9.19 -16.70
N LEU A 143 -1.61 -9.07 -15.67
CA LEU A 143 -0.42 -8.23 -15.73
C LEU A 143 0.57 -8.71 -16.79
N TYR A 144 0.83 -10.02 -16.86
CA TYR A 144 1.73 -10.61 -17.86
C TYR A 144 1.13 -10.63 -19.27
N GLN A 145 -0.20 -10.79 -19.37
CA GLN A 145 -0.91 -10.76 -20.65
C GLN A 145 -1.22 -9.35 -21.14
N LYS A 146 -1.02 -8.32 -20.27
CA LYS A 146 -1.41 -6.92 -20.51
C LYS A 146 -2.92 -6.77 -20.81
N ASP A 147 -3.73 -7.64 -20.20
CA ASP A 147 -5.18 -7.62 -20.34
C ASP A 147 -5.81 -6.70 -19.27
N ILE A 148 -6.10 -5.47 -19.66
CA ILE A 148 -6.68 -4.46 -18.75
C ILE A 148 -8.12 -4.81 -18.33
N VAL A 149 -8.87 -5.55 -19.13
CA VAL A 149 -10.23 -5.95 -18.79
C VAL A 149 -10.20 -7.02 -17.70
N MET A 150 -9.34 -8.02 -17.85
CA MET A 150 -9.14 -9.05 -16.83
C MET A 150 -8.52 -8.43 -15.55
N PHE A 151 -7.57 -7.50 -15.68
CA PHE A 151 -7.00 -6.74 -14.57
C PHE A 151 -8.11 -6.06 -13.75
N SER A 152 -8.95 -5.26 -14.38
CA SER A 152 -10.06 -4.56 -13.70
C SER A 152 -10.99 -5.53 -12.97
N ARG A 153 -11.41 -6.62 -13.63
CA ARG A 153 -12.34 -7.59 -13.05
C ARG A 153 -11.74 -8.40 -11.91
N SER A 154 -10.41 -8.58 -11.89
CA SER A 154 -9.72 -9.39 -10.88
C SER A 154 -9.31 -8.61 -9.62
N LEU A 155 -9.51 -7.30 -9.59
CA LEU A 155 -9.21 -6.45 -8.42
C LEU A 155 -10.37 -6.36 -7.40
N ASN A 156 -11.20 -7.39 -7.32
CA ASN A 156 -12.27 -7.45 -6.33
C ASN A 156 -11.87 -8.33 -5.14
N ASP A 157 -12.05 -7.81 -3.93
CA ASP A 157 -11.91 -8.58 -2.69
C ASP A 157 -13.28 -9.09 -2.24
N PHE A 158 -13.44 -10.42 -2.23
CA PHE A 158 -14.68 -11.08 -1.82
C PHE A 158 -14.68 -11.51 -0.36
N ALA A 159 -13.51 -11.50 0.29
CA ALA A 159 -13.34 -12.05 1.64
C ALA A 159 -13.30 -10.96 2.71
N ILE A 160 -12.55 -9.91 2.50
CA ILE A 160 -12.23 -8.91 3.53
C ILE A 160 -13.00 -7.61 3.32
N GLU A 161 -13.02 -7.07 2.09
CA GLU A 161 -13.70 -5.81 1.78
C GLU A 161 -15.17 -5.78 2.24
N PRO A 162 -15.99 -6.83 2.01
CA PRO A 162 -17.39 -6.82 2.44
C PRO A 162 -17.61 -6.61 3.95
N ILE A 163 -16.58 -6.94 4.75
CA ILE A 163 -16.62 -6.78 6.20
C ILE A 163 -16.00 -5.42 6.58
N ARG A 164 -14.81 -5.10 6.07
CA ARG A 164 -14.10 -3.86 6.44
C ARG A 164 -14.81 -2.59 5.96
N LYS A 165 -15.53 -2.64 4.84
CA LYS A 165 -16.27 -1.49 4.34
C LYS A 165 -17.28 -0.93 5.35
N LEU A 166 -17.78 -1.77 6.28
CA LEU A 166 -18.71 -1.35 7.34
C LEU A 166 -18.08 -0.33 8.31
N LEU A 167 -16.77 -0.24 8.36
CA LEU A 167 -16.02 0.72 9.17
C LEU A 167 -15.75 2.04 8.43
N ILE A 168 -16.08 2.14 7.14
CA ILE A 168 -15.77 3.29 6.29
C ILE A 168 -17.10 3.93 5.88
N PRO A 169 -17.49 5.06 6.49
CA PRO A 169 -18.73 5.74 6.13
C PRO A 169 -18.74 6.14 4.63
N GLY A 170 -19.84 5.90 3.95
CA GLY A 170 -20.01 6.23 2.55
C GLY A 170 -19.26 5.32 1.56
N PHE A 171 -18.69 4.18 2.01
CA PHE A 171 -17.85 3.31 1.15
C PHE A 171 -18.60 2.87 -0.13
N ASP A 172 -19.83 2.37 0.00
CA ASP A 172 -20.59 1.87 -1.15
C ASP A 172 -20.93 2.99 -2.14
N GLU A 173 -21.25 4.19 -1.64
CA GLU A 173 -21.48 5.37 -2.46
C GLU A 173 -20.18 5.79 -3.19
N MET A 174 -19.07 5.86 -2.46
CA MET A 174 -17.75 6.16 -3.05
C MET A 174 -17.39 5.16 -4.14
N LYS A 175 -17.61 3.86 -3.90
CA LYS A 175 -17.33 2.80 -4.88
C LYS A 175 -18.19 2.96 -6.13
N GLN A 176 -19.48 3.18 -5.96
CA GLN A 176 -20.42 3.38 -7.07
C GLN A 176 -20.01 4.61 -7.91
N GLN A 177 -19.74 5.71 -7.25
CA GLN A 177 -19.39 6.96 -7.93
C GLN A 177 -18.01 6.87 -8.61
N ALA A 178 -17.02 6.20 -8.00
CA ALA A 178 -15.74 5.95 -8.64
C ALA A 178 -15.91 5.17 -9.96
N LEU A 179 -16.68 4.08 -9.93
CA LEU A 179 -16.93 3.24 -11.11
C LEU A 179 -17.72 4.01 -12.19
N GLN A 180 -18.69 4.86 -11.81
CA GLN A 180 -19.41 5.72 -12.75
C GLN A 180 -18.52 6.79 -13.40
N ASN A 181 -17.42 7.19 -12.74
CA ASN A 181 -16.40 8.09 -13.25
C ASN A 181 -15.21 7.35 -13.90
N ASN A 182 -15.44 6.18 -14.47
CA ASN A 182 -14.46 5.37 -15.21
C ASN A 182 -13.32 4.78 -14.37
N ALA A 183 -13.49 4.60 -13.05
CA ALA A 183 -12.53 3.82 -12.30
C ALA A 183 -12.53 2.36 -12.79
N LEU A 184 -11.36 1.79 -13.02
CA LEU A 184 -11.18 0.36 -13.29
C LEU A 184 -11.52 -0.49 -12.07
N THR A 185 -11.24 0.05 -10.89
CA THR A 185 -11.51 -0.57 -9.61
C THR A 185 -11.56 0.47 -8.50
N PHE A 186 -12.17 0.08 -7.37
CA PHE A 186 -12.18 0.83 -6.12
C PHE A 186 -12.10 -0.16 -4.96
N GLY A 187 -11.32 0.16 -3.94
CA GLY A 187 -11.14 -0.72 -2.79
C GLY A 187 -10.53 -0.04 -1.59
N ILE A 188 -10.27 -0.84 -0.54
CA ILE A 188 -9.67 -0.40 0.72
C ILE A 188 -8.15 -0.56 0.62
N SER A 189 -7.39 0.45 0.99
CA SER A 189 -5.93 0.37 1.09
C SER A 189 -5.51 -0.24 2.44
N GLY A 190 -4.87 -1.39 2.38
CA GLY A 190 -4.41 -2.11 3.57
C GLY A 190 -5.56 -2.43 4.55
N SER A 191 -5.45 -1.98 5.78
CA SER A 191 -6.50 -2.13 6.80
C SER A 191 -7.54 -1.00 6.77
N GLY A 192 -7.40 -0.01 5.91
CA GLY A 192 -8.13 1.24 5.94
C GLY A 192 -7.57 2.21 6.99
N PRO A 193 -8.17 3.38 7.16
CA PRO A 193 -9.39 3.87 6.51
C PRO A 193 -9.20 4.40 5.09
N SER A 194 -7.98 4.43 4.55
CA SER A 194 -7.77 4.88 3.18
C SER A 194 -8.45 3.96 2.18
N VAL A 195 -8.98 4.58 1.13
CA VAL A 195 -9.51 3.90 -0.05
C VAL A 195 -8.67 4.27 -1.26
N PHE A 196 -8.73 3.44 -2.31
CA PHE A 196 -8.05 3.73 -3.56
C PHE A 196 -8.97 3.46 -4.75
N ALA A 197 -8.68 4.14 -5.85
CA ALA A 197 -9.24 3.84 -7.16
C ALA A 197 -8.12 3.81 -8.20
N ILE A 198 -8.31 3.08 -9.30
CA ILE A 198 -7.38 3.05 -10.43
C ILE A 198 -8.12 3.55 -11.67
N ALA A 199 -7.49 4.44 -12.43
CA ALA A 199 -8.01 4.99 -13.68
C ALA A 199 -7.00 4.83 -14.82
N GLN A 200 -7.50 4.81 -16.08
CA GLN A 200 -6.65 4.65 -17.29
C GLN A 200 -5.99 5.94 -17.76
N ASN A 201 -6.41 7.08 -17.24
CA ASN A 201 -5.86 8.38 -17.61
C ASN A 201 -5.96 9.36 -16.43
N LYS A 202 -5.25 10.47 -16.56
CA LYS A 202 -5.17 11.49 -15.51
C LYS A 202 -6.49 12.24 -15.31
N GLU A 203 -7.25 12.45 -16.36
CA GLU A 203 -8.52 13.20 -16.31
C GLU A 203 -9.55 12.44 -15.50
N ASP A 204 -9.77 11.14 -15.81
CA ASP A 204 -10.63 10.28 -15.02
C ASP A 204 -10.18 10.20 -13.56
N ALA A 205 -8.87 10.08 -13.31
CA ALA A 205 -8.34 10.05 -11.95
C ALA A 205 -8.66 11.33 -11.16
N LEU A 206 -8.54 12.50 -11.78
CA LEU A 206 -8.89 13.79 -11.16
C LEU A 206 -10.40 13.91 -10.91
N ASN A 207 -11.23 13.46 -11.85
CA ASN A 207 -12.68 13.45 -11.70
C ASN A 207 -13.12 12.53 -10.56
N ILE A 208 -12.56 11.31 -10.49
CA ILE A 208 -12.76 10.37 -9.38
C ILE A 208 -12.36 11.02 -8.06
N ASN A 209 -11.17 11.61 -7.99
CA ASN A 209 -10.68 12.25 -6.77
C ASN A 209 -11.63 13.35 -6.28
N SER A 210 -12.06 14.22 -7.17
CA SER A 210 -12.98 15.34 -6.84
C SER A 210 -14.33 14.82 -6.35
N CYS A 211 -14.85 13.78 -6.99
CA CYS A 211 -16.10 13.14 -6.59
C CYS A 211 -16.01 12.50 -5.21
N LEU A 212 -14.94 11.74 -4.95
CA LEU A 212 -14.72 11.08 -3.65
C LEU A 212 -14.54 12.10 -2.51
N GLN A 213 -13.78 13.17 -2.75
CA GLN A 213 -13.61 14.24 -1.77
C GLN A 213 -14.95 14.93 -1.44
N LYS A 214 -15.80 15.16 -2.46
CA LYS A 214 -17.13 15.73 -2.24
C LYS A 214 -18.00 14.83 -1.36
N ILE A 215 -18.06 13.53 -1.65
CA ILE A 215 -18.82 12.57 -0.82
C ILE A 215 -18.35 12.61 0.62
N CYS A 216 -17.04 12.60 0.86
CA CYS A 216 -16.48 12.68 2.20
C CYS A 216 -16.83 14.01 2.89
N HIS A 217 -16.70 15.13 2.19
CA HIS A 217 -17.06 16.45 2.71
C HIS A 217 -18.53 16.52 3.10
N ASP A 218 -19.44 16.01 2.25
CA ASP A 218 -20.88 16.01 2.50
C ASP A 218 -21.25 15.10 3.72
N ASN A 219 -20.41 14.12 4.03
CA ASN A 219 -20.49 13.29 5.23
C ASN A 219 -19.69 13.85 6.43
N GLY A 220 -19.15 15.07 6.34
CA GLY A 220 -18.38 15.71 7.41
C GLY A 220 -17.01 15.10 7.67
N ILE A 221 -16.45 14.35 6.70
CA ILE A 221 -15.17 13.66 6.81
C ILE A 221 -14.08 14.50 6.15
N GLN A 222 -13.06 14.87 6.92
CA GLN A 222 -11.85 15.49 6.37
C GLN A 222 -11.01 14.43 5.65
N THR A 223 -10.42 14.81 4.51
CA THR A 223 -9.64 13.91 3.68
C THR A 223 -8.31 14.50 3.26
N GLN A 224 -7.36 13.62 2.98
CA GLN A 224 -6.13 13.94 2.26
C GLN A 224 -6.03 12.99 1.07
N SER A 225 -5.80 13.53 -0.12
CA SER A 225 -5.78 12.73 -1.35
C SER A 225 -4.49 12.88 -2.13
N TYR A 226 -4.19 11.84 -2.90
CA TYR A 226 -3.04 11.75 -3.77
C TYR A 226 -3.49 11.17 -5.10
N VAL A 227 -3.07 11.77 -6.20
CA VAL A 227 -3.32 11.29 -7.57
C VAL A 227 -1.97 11.13 -8.26
N GLU A 228 -1.56 9.89 -8.44
CA GLU A 228 -0.22 9.57 -8.91
C GLU A 228 -0.26 8.58 -10.08
N LEU A 229 0.73 8.71 -10.98
CA LEU A 229 0.93 7.73 -12.03
C LEU A 229 1.41 6.41 -11.40
N LEU A 230 0.68 5.32 -11.65
CA LEU A 230 1.08 3.99 -11.22
C LEU A 230 2.21 3.51 -12.15
N ASN A 231 3.42 3.57 -11.68
CA ASN A 231 4.59 3.18 -12.45
C ASN A 231 5.55 2.29 -11.64
N ASN A 232 6.54 1.74 -12.32
CA ASN A 232 7.59 0.94 -11.69
C ASN A 232 8.64 1.82 -11.03
N HIS A 233 8.26 2.51 -9.95
CA HIS A 233 9.20 3.30 -9.15
C HIS A 233 10.37 2.44 -8.64
N LYS A 234 11.51 3.08 -8.47
CA LYS A 234 12.74 2.42 -8.02
C LYS A 234 12.72 2.03 -6.53
N GLY A 235 11.60 2.29 -5.83
CA GLY A 235 11.49 2.11 -4.38
C GLY A 235 12.36 3.11 -3.62
N ALA A 236 12.91 2.70 -2.48
CA ALA A 236 13.79 3.54 -1.69
C ALA A 236 14.99 4.01 -2.53
N CYS A 237 15.25 5.30 -2.53
CA CYS A 237 16.35 5.92 -3.28
C CYS A 237 16.80 7.20 -2.58
N ILE A 238 18.03 7.60 -2.86
CA ILE A 238 18.52 8.92 -2.49
C ILE A 238 17.89 9.95 -3.43
N THR A 239 17.29 10.97 -2.86
CA THR A 239 16.85 12.14 -3.61
C THR A 239 17.79 13.30 -3.26
N ASN A 240 18.35 13.94 -4.28
CA ASN A 240 19.07 15.19 -4.07
C ASN A 240 18.01 16.26 -3.79
N TYR A 241 17.88 16.66 -2.53
CA TYR A 241 17.22 17.92 -2.22
C TYR A 241 18.17 19.01 -2.72
N CYS A 242 17.79 19.72 -3.77
CA CYS A 242 18.32 21.06 -3.96
C CYS A 242 17.78 21.89 -2.81
N ASP A 243 18.68 22.47 -2.00
CA ASP A 243 18.37 23.42 -0.94
C ASP A 243 17.59 24.64 -1.49
#